data_e81566222e30cfc7c8b9f7a9fe04f69a
#
_entry.id   e81566222e30cfc7c8b9f7a9fe04f69a
#
_cell.length_a   1.000
_cell.length_b   1.000
_cell.length_c   1.000
_cell.angle_alpha   90.00
_cell.angle_beta   90.00
_cell.angle_gamma   90.00
#
_symmetry.space_group_name_H-M   'P 1'
#
loop_
_entity.id
_entity.type
_entity.pdbx_description
1 polymer ?
#
loop_
_entity_poly.entity_id
_entity_poly.type
_entity_poly.pdbx_seq_one_letter_code
_entity_poly.pdbx_strand_id
1 'polypeptide(L)'
;IKQNYNNEMKKMTIYYGSTTGTCETLAASIAQALGMSNDNVHNVTEMTKEDLENNDVLILGSSTWGCGDLQDDWYDGVEILKKADLTGKKVALFACGDGESYSDTFCEAMTHIHDALADSGCTFIGKVPTADYTFTSSTAVDGDDFIGLALDDVNESDKSEARIANWAKQIEAEMA
;
A
#
# COMPACT_ATOMS: atom_id res chain seq x y z
N ILE A 1 -29.17 -18.97 -24.44
CA ILE A 1 -29.17 -17.97 -23.35
C ILE A 1 -27.71 -17.55 -23.16
N LYS A 2 -27.33 -16.40 -23.75
CA LYS A 2 -26.01 -15.82 -23.53
C LYS A 2 -26.01 -15.21 -22.16
N GLN A 3 -25.27 -15.82 -21.21
CA GLN A 3 -24.89 -15.14 -19.98
C GLN A 3 -23.88 -14.05 -20.35
N ASN A 4 -24.33 -12.81 -20.33
CA ASN A 4 -23.44 -11.66 -20.36
C ASN A 4 -22.69 -11.63 -19.01
N TYR A 5 -21.51 -12.20 -18.99
CA TYR A 5 -20.54 -11.86 -17.96
C TYR A 5 -20.05 -10.45 -18.29
N ASN A 6 -20.69 -9.44 -17.69
CA ASN A 6 -20.09 -8.13 -17.55
C ASN A 6 -18.89 -8.33 -16.59
N ASN A 7 -17.76 -8.63 -17.18
CA ASN A 7 -16.49 -8.57 -16.48
C ASN A 7 -16.10 -7.08 -16.44
N GLU A 8 -16.83 -6.31 -15.64
CA GLU A 8 -16.43 -4.93 -15.36
C GLU A 8 -15.07 -5.01 -14.68
N MET A 9 -14.05 -4.46 -15.36
CA MET A 9 -12.71 -4.34 -14.78
C MET A 9 -12.82 -3.52 -13.49
N LYS A 10 -12.32 -4.05 -12.38
CA LYS A 10 -12.32 -3.36 -11.09
C LYS A 10 -11.51 -2.08 -11.20
N LYS A 11 -12.08 -0.99 -10.69
CA LYS A 11 -11.39 0.30 -10.63
C LYS A 11 -10.37 0.30 -9.50
N MET A 12 -9.12 0.52 -9.84
CA MET A 12 -7.99 0.57 -8.92
C MET A 12 -7.26 1.90 -9.01
N THR A 13 -6.84 2.41 -7.86
CA THR A 13 -6.01 3.62 -7.77
C THR A 13 -4.93 3.42 -6.72
N ILE A 14 -3.74 3.92 -6.99
CA ILE A 14 -2.62 3.98 -6.04
C ILE A 14 -2.45 5.42 -5.57
N TYR A 15 -2.38 5.60 -4.25
CA TYR A 15 -1.99 6.86 -3.62
C TYR A 15 -0.71 6.66 -2.81
N TYR A 16 0.27 7.51 -3.03
CA TYR A 16 1.55 7.44 -2.34
C TYR A 16 1.91 8.77 -1.67
N GLY A 17 2.68 8.70 -0.60
CA GLY A 17 3.39 9.83 -0.01
C GLY A 17 4.89 9.60 -0.10
N SER A 18 5.61 10.54 -0.72
CA SER A 18 7.05 10.44 -0.96
C SER A 18 7.71 11.80 -0.85
N THR A 19 8.86 11.85 -0.18
CA THR A 19 9.66 13.09 -0.05
C THR A 19 10.85 13.08 -0.99
N THR A 20 11.57 11.95 -1.08
CA THR A 20 12.81 11.83 -1.88
C THR A 20 12.59 11.16 -3.24
N GLY A 21 11.36 10.73 -3.54
CA GLY A 21 11.00 10.10 -4.81
C GLY A 21 11.08 8.57 -4.83
N THR A 22 11.63 7.93 -3.82
CA THR A 22 11.73 6.45 -3.78
C THR A 22 10.36 5.79 -3.74
N CYS A 23 9.48 6.21 -2.85
CA CYS A 23 8.13 5.65 -2.73
C CYS A 23 7.29 5.92 -3.99
N GLU A 24 7.46 7.08 -4.62
CA GLU A 24 6.85 7.42 -5.91
C GLU A 24 7.29 6.45 -7.01
N THR A 25 8.59 6.20 -7.13
CA THR A 25 9.15 5.27 -8.11
C THR A 25 8.64 3.85 -7.89
N LEU A 26 8.58 3.40 -6.63
CA LEU A 26 8.08 2.08 -6.29
C LEU A 26 6.57 1.95 -6.53
N ALA A 27 5.80 3.01 -6.30
CA ALA A 27 4.39 3.06 -6.65
C ALA A 27 4.17 2.87 -8.17
N ALA A 28 4.98 3.52 -9.00
CA ALA A 28 4.94 3.34 -10.44
C ALA A 28 5.31 1.90 -10.86
N SER A 29 6.28 1.29 -10.18
CA SER A 29 6.65 -0.11 -10.41
C SER A 29 5.53 -1.09 -10.03
N ILE A 30 4.82 -0.82 -8.94
CA ILE A 30 3.63 -1.59 -8.53
C ILE A 30 2.54 -1.49 -9.62
N ALA A 31 2.26 -0.29 -10.08
CA ALA A 31 1.28 -0.06 -11.15
C ALA A 31 1.63 -0.83 -12.41
N GLN A 32 2.88 -0.79 -12.84
CA GLN A 32 3.36 -1.52 -14.00
C GLN A 32 3.18 -3.03 -13.84
N ALA A 33 3.52 -3.57 -12.68
CA ALA A 33 3.37 -5.00 -12.38
C ALA A 33 1.90 -5.45 -12.37
N LEU A 34 0.98 -4.56 -12.01
CA LEU A 34 -0.47 -4.79 -12.02
C LEU A 34 -1.14 -4.48 -13.36
N GLY A 35 -0.39 -4.01 -14.35
CA GLY A 35 -0.94 -3.60 -15.65
C GLY A 35 -1.79 -2.33 -15.59
N MET A 36 -1.59 -1.50 -14.55
CA MET A 36 -2.29 -0.23 -14.38
C MET A 36 -1.66 0.88 -15.21
N SER A 37 -2.50 1.81 -15.68
CA SER A 37 -2.01 3.07 -16.25
C SER A 37 -1.41 3.97 -15.17
N ASN A 38 -0.37 4.73 -15.50
CA ASN A 38 0.17 5.77 -14.61
C ASN A 38 -0.85 6.87 -14.30
N ASP A 39 -1.90 7.03 -15.08
CA ASP A 39 -3.01 7.94 -14.80
C ASP A 39 -3.77 7.57 -13.52
N ASN A 40 -3.60 6.36 -13.01
CA ASN A 40 -4.20 5.87 -11.78
C ASN A 40 -3.20 5.81 -10.60
N VAL A 41 -2.06 6.48 -10.73
CA VAL A 41 -1.05 6.62 -9.67
C VAL A 41 -0.94 8.09 -9.30
N HIS A 42 -1.30 8.41 -8.05
CA HIS A 42 -1.38 9.79 -7.58
C HIS A 42 -0.64 10.01 -6.27
N ASN A 43 -0.11 11.21 -6.11
CA ASN A 43 0.34 11.68 -4.81
C ASN A 43 -0.88 11.77 -3.86
N VAL A 44 -0.69 11.42 -2.60
CA VAL A 44 -1.76 11.48 -1.59
C VAL A 44 -2.39 12.86 -1.45
N THR A 45 -1.65 13.92 -1.79
CA THR A 45 -2.17 15.31 -1.80
C THR A 45 -3.33 15.53 -2.77
N GLU A 46 -3.49 14.66 -3.76
CA GLU A 46 -4.59 14.70 -4.74
C GLU A 46 -5.81 13.88 -4.30
N MET A 47 -5.70 13.14 -3.19
CA MET A 47 -6.72 12.22 -2.72
C MET A 47 -7.93 12.96 -2.15
N THR A 48 -9.13 12.57 -2.58
CA THR A 48 -10.39 13.05 -2.02
C THR A 48 -11.22 11.88 -1.50
N LYS A 49 -12.12 12.16 -0.56
CA LYS A 49 -13.07 11.15 -0.05
C LYS A 49 -13.91 10.54 -1.17
N GLU A 50 -14.35 11.36 -2.12
CA GLU A 50 -15.15 10.91 -3.27
C GLU A 50 -14.37 9.95 -4.16
N ASP A 51 -13.11 10.27 -4.46
CA ASP A 51 -12.25 9.40 -5.25
C ASP A 51 -12.03 8.04 -4.57
N LEU A 52 -11.83 8.04 -3.25
CA LEU A 52 -11.68 6.81 -2.49
C LEU A 52 -12.92 5.93 -2.60
N GLU A 53 -14.10 6.50 -2.41
CA GLU A 53 -15.36 5.76 -2.42
C GLU A 53 -15.76 5.27 -3.83
N ASN A 54 -15.20 5.87 -4.88
CA ASN A 54 -15.43 5.48 -6.28
C ASN A 54 -14.52 4.33 -6.77
N ASN A 55 -13.58 3.88 -5.97
CA ASN A 55 -12.70 2.76 -6.31
C ASN A 55 -13.21 1.44 -5.73
N ASP A 56 -12.90 0.33 -6.42
CA ASP A 56 -13.14 -1.02 -5.91
C ASP A 56 -11.97 -1.52 -5.08
N VAL A 57 -10.75 -1.17 -5.49
CA VAL A 57 -9.48 -1.53 -4.86
C VAL A 57 -8.61 -0.28 -4.72
N LEU A 58 -8.10 -0.06 -3.53
CA LEU A 58 -7.17 1.02 -3.23
C LEU A 58 -5.83 0.44 -2.81
N ILE A 59 -4.75 1.02 -3.33
CA ILE A 59 -3.39 0.69 -2.92
C ILE A 59 -2.78 1.96 -2.34
N LEU A 60 -2.45 1.93 -1.05
CA LEU A 60 -2.01 3.08 -0.29
C LEU A 60 -0.60 2.85 0.26
N GLY A 61 0.30 3.78 0.03
CA GLY A 61 1.67 3.62 0.44
C GLY A 61 2.36 4.89 0.90
N SER A 62 3.34 4.73 1.78
CA SER A 62 4.11 5.83 2.37
C SER A 62 5.55 5.43 2.60
N SER A 63 6.46 6.37 2.44
CA SER A 63 7.79 6.25 3.01
C SER A 63 7.70 6.35 4.54
N THR A 64 8.64 5.69 5.24
CA THR A 64 8.71 5.67 6.70
C THR A 64 9.84 6.59 7.17
N TRP A 65 9.52 7.51 8.07
CA TRP A 65 10.43 8.51 8.58
C TRP A 65 10.60 8.41 10.11
N GLY A 66 11.72 8.92 10.61
CA GLY A 66 11.98 8.99 12.04
C GLY A 66 11.76 7.64 12.75
N CYS A 67 10.95 7.65 13.80
CA CYS A 67 10.60 6.47 14.58
C CYS A 67 9.34 5.77 14.07
N GLY A 68 9.23 5.52 12.77
CA GLY A 68 8.08 4.84 12.16
C GLY A 68 6.96 5.79 11.74
N ASP A 69 7.29 7.04 11.46
CA ASP A 69 6.30 8.06 11.11
C ASP A 69 5.91 8.02 9.64
N LEU A 70 4.69 8.48 9.37
CA LEU A 70 4.19 8.74 8.02
C LEU A 70 5.03 9.81 7.32
N GLN A 71 5.09 9.73 5.99
CA GLN A 71 5.51 10.86 5.18
C GLN A 71 4.52 12.03 5.37
N ASP A 72 5.04 13.26 5.37
CA ASP A 72 4.31 14.46 5.81
C ASP A 72 2.97 14.68 5.10
N ASP A 73 2.87 14.41 3.81
CA ASP A 73 1.64 14.61 3.04
C ASP A 73 0.50 13.69 3.48
N TRP A 74 0.82 12.59 4.14
CA TRP A 74 -0.17 11.65 4.66
C TRP A 74 -0.92 12.15 5.90
N TYR A 75 -0.43 13.16 6.61
CA TYR A 75 -1.14 13.66 7.80
C TYR A 75 -2.54 14.20 7.45
N ASP A 76 -2.66 14.93 6.36
CA ASP A 76 -3.98 15.32 5.84
C ASP A 76 -4.72 14.12 5.23
N GLY A 77 -3.99 13.22 4.57
CA GLY A 77 -4.55 12.02 3.96
C GLY A 77 -5.25 11.10 4.95
N VAL A 78 -4.65 10.86 6.13
CA VAL A 78 -5.28 10.01 7.15
C VAL A 78 -6.59 10.61 7.68
N GLU A 79 -6.72 11.92 7.75
CA GLU A 79 -7.97 12.57 8.14
C GLU A 79 -9.08 12.34 7.09
N ILE A 80 -8.72 12.26 5.81
CA ILE A 80 -9.64 11.90 4.73
C ILE A 80 -10.05 10.43 4.85
N LEU A 81 -9.10 9.53 5.11
CA LEU A 81 -9.36 8.09 5.30
C LEU A 81 -10.35 7.83 6.44
N LYS A 82 -10.21 8.53 7.55
CA LYS A 82 -11.10 8.39 8.72
C LYS A 82 -12.55 8.69 8.42
N LYS A 83 -12.82 9.48 7.38
CA LYS A 83 -14.19 9.92 7.00
C LYS A 83 -14.77 9.10 5.85
N ALA A 84 -13.98 8.27 5.18
CA ALA A 84 -14.41 7.51 4.01
C ALA A 84 -15.22 6.27 4.41
N ASP A 85 -16.28 6.00 3.67
CA ASP A 85 -17.02 4.74 3.73
C ASP A 85 -16.47 3.82 2.63
N LEU A 86 -15.71 2.81 3.04
CA LEU A 86 -15.08 1.84 2.15
C LEU A 86 -15.69 0.45 2.31
N THR A 87 -16.94 0.37 2.74
CA THR A 87 -17.67 -0.89 2.83
C THR A 87 -17.69 -1.61 1.48
N GLY A 88 -17.26 -2.87 1.47
CA GLY A 88 -17.16 -3.67 0.26
C GLY A 88 -15.95 -3.38 -0.63
N LYS A 89 -15.09 -2.43 -0.25
CA LYS A 89 -13.85 -2.12 -0.95
C LYS A 89 -12.69 -2.95 -0.38
N LYS A 90 -11.68 -3.17 -1.21
CA LYS A 90 -10.44 -3.83 -0.79
C LYS A 90 -9.30 -2.83 -0.76
N VAL A 91 -8.47 -2.91 0.26
CA VAL A 91 -7.32 -2.02 0.46
C VAL A 91 -6.06 -2.84 0.65
N ALA A 92 -5.04 -2.53 -0.13
CA ALA A 92 -3.70 -3.05 0.02
C ALA A 92 -2.74 -1.94 0.43
N LEU A 93 -1.80 -2.24 1.30
CA LEU A 93 -0.86 -1.28 1.85
C LEU A 93 0.56 -1.60 1.40
N PHE A 94 1.39 -0.57 1.21
CA PHE A 94 2.83 -0.73 1.05
C PHE A 94 3.57 0.38 1.78
N ALA A 95 4.80 0.11 2.15
CA ALA A 95 5.68 1.11 2.75
C ALA A 95 7.12 0.87 2.34
N CYS A 96 7.89 1.96 2.29
CA CYS A 96 9.32 1.92 2.10
C CYS A 96 10.00 2.21 3.43
N GLY A 97 11.08 1.51 3.71
CA GLY A 97 11.85 1.68 4.93
C GLY A 97 13.32 1.32 4.75
N ASP A 98 14.09 1.50 5.82
CA ASP A 98 15.50 1.15 5.92
C ASP A 98 15.67 0.17 7.09
N GLY A 99 15.79 -1.12 6.78
CA GLY A 99 15.82 -2.20 7.76
C GLY A 99 17.10 -2.28 8.58
N GLU A 100 18.17 -1.58 8.19
CA GLU A 100 19.42 -1.49 8.96
C GLU A 100 19.43 -0.27 9.88
N SER A 101 19.17 0.92 9.35
CA SER A 101 19.24 2.17 10.12
C SER A 101 18.03 2.36 11.04
N TYR A 102 16.87 1.84 10.66
CA TYR A 102 15.61 1.95 11.39
C TYR A 102 14.98 0.57 11.61
N SER A 103 15.79 -0.35 12.10
CA SER A 103 15.44 -1.76 12.28
C SER A 103 14.29 -2.01 13.27
N ASP A 104 14.12 -1.15 14.27
CA ASP A 104 13.10 -1.28 15.32
C ASP A 104 11.73 -0.71 14.90
N THR A 105 11.66 0.01 13.79
CA THR A 105 10.46 0.71 13.30
C THR A 105 10.26 0.50 11.79
N PHE A 106 10.68 -0.66 11.29
CA PHE A 106 10.74 -0.96 9.87
C PHE A 106 9.37 -0.91 9.21
N CYS A 107 9.21 -0.04 8.22
CA CYS A 107 7.98 0.14 7.43
C CYS A 107 6.71 0.43 8.26
N GLU A 108 6.85 0.99 9.45
CA GLU A 108 5.71 1.27 10.34
C GLU A 108 4.75 2.34 9.83
N ALA A 109 5.10 3.07 8.78
CA ALA A 109 4.17 3.99 8.14
C ALA A 109 2.86 3.30 7.71
N MET A 110 2.91 2.04 7.30
CA MET A 110 1.71 1.26 6.96
C MET A 110 0.73 1.15 8.12
N THR A 111 1.21 1.07 9.34
CA THR A 111 0.38 0.93 10.55
C THR A 111 -0.53 2.13 10.73
N HIS A 112 -0.02 3.33 10.49
CA HIS A 112 -0.79 4.56 10.61
C HIS A 112 -1.93 4.63 9.59
N ILE A 113 -1.69 4.19 8.37
CA ILE A 113 -2.72 4.12 7.32
C ILE A 113 -3.76 3.06 7.68
N HIS A 114 -3.32 1.88 8.10
CA HIS A 114 -4.17 0.79 8.54
C HIS A 114 -5.11 1.24 9.68
N ASP A 115 -4.57 1.88 10.69
CA ASP A 115 -5.33 2.33 11.85
C ASP A 115 -6.36 3.41 11.49
N ALA A 116 -6.02 4.28 10.55
CA ALA A 116 -6.96 5.30 10.04
C ALA A 116 -8.17 4.70 9.33
N LEU A 117 -8.06 3.48 8.83
CA LEU A 117 -9.11 2.74 8.12
C LEU A 117 -9.89 1.76 8.99
N ALA A 118 -9.65 1.74 10.31
CA ALA A 118 -10.24 0.76 11.22
C ALA A 118 -11.78 0.75 11.18
N ASP A 119 -12.41 1.89 11.00
CA ASP A 119 -13.87 2.05 10.97
C ASP A 119 -14.44 2.22 9.55
N SER A 120 -13.61 2.08 8.51
CA SER A 120 -14.01 2.33 7.12
C SER A 120 -14.88 1.23 6.51
N GLY A 121 -14.86 0.04 7.08
CA GLY A 121 -15.56 -1.14 6.53
C GLY A 121 -14.81 -1.85 5.40
N CYS A 122 -13.58 -1.44 5.06
CA CYS A 122 -12.79 -2.08 4.03
C CYS A 122 -12.28 -3.46 4.45
N THR A 123 -11.94 -4.27 3.45
CA THR A 123 -11.22 -5.52 3.64
C THR A 123 -9.77 -5.32 3.23
N PHE A 124 -8.82 -5.58 4.13
CA PHE A 124 -7.40 -5.54 3.81
C PHE A 124 -6.95 -6.78 3.06
N ILE A 125 -6.15 -6.59 2.02
CA ILE A 125 -5.50 -7.64 1.24
C ILE A 125 -4.00 -7.36 1.13
N GLY A 126 -3.23 -8.32 0.65
CA GLY A 126 -1.82 -8.11 0.34
C GLY A 126 -0.86 -8.27 1.52
N LYS A 127 -1.17 -9.10 2.51
CA LYS A 127 -0.20 -9.46 3.56
C LYS A 127 1.01 -10.18 2.96
N VAL A 128 2.19 -9.90 3.49
CA VAL A 128 3.45 -10.47 3.01
C VAL A 128 4.20 -11.16 4.15
N PRO A 129 4.67 -12.42 3.99
CA PRO A 129 5.45 -13.10 5.02
C PRO A 129 6.75 -12.35 5.37
N THR A 130 7.10 -12.32 6.64
CA THR A 130 8.29 -11.63 7.14
C THR A 130 9.60 -12.40 6.95
N ALA A 131 9.53 -13.68 6.58
CA ALA A 131 10.66 -14.63 6.63
C ALA A 131 11.88 -14.22 5.79
N ASP A 132 11.69 -13.48 4.68
CA ASP A 132 12.77 -13.05 3.78
C ASP A 132 13.28 -11.63 4.08
N TYR A 133 12.96 -11.10 5.25
CA TYR A 133 13.33 -9.74 5.63
C TYR A 133 14.30 -9.71 6.79
N THR A 134 15.15 -8.68 6.84
CA THR A 134 16.07 -8.41 7.94
C THR A 134 15.68 -7.13 8.65
N PHE A 135 15.13 -7.25 9.84
CA PHE A 135 14.73 -6.15 10.70
C PHE A 135 14.58 -6.65 12.14
N THR A 136 14.51 -5.76 13.11
CA THR A 136 14.36 -6.15 14.52
C THR A 136 12.91 -6.23 14.94
N SER A 137 12.13 -5.17 14.68
CA SER A 137 10.71 -5.13 15.05
C SER A 137 9.93 -4.15 14.16
N SER A 138 8.62 -4.35 14.10
CA SER A 138 7.71 -3.44 13.40
C SER A 138 6.28 -3.60 13.92
N THR A 139 5.58 -2.48 14.12
CA THR A 139 4.15 -2.49 14.40
C THR A 139 3.32 -2.95 13.19
N ALA A 140 3.91 -2.93 12.00
CA ALA A 140 3.29 -3.40 10.77
C ALA A 140 3.28 -4.93 10.62
N VAL A 141 3.74 -5.67 11.63
CA VAL A 141 3.70 -7.13 11.68
C VAL A 141 2.49 -7.60 12.46
N ASP A 142 1.74 -8.51 11.85
CA ASP A 142 0.63 -9.24 12.46
C ASP A 142 0.89 -10.76 12.34
N GLY A 143 1.28 -11.38 13.44
CA GLY A 143 1.73 -12.77 13.45
C GLY A 143 3.06 -12.94 12.69
N ASP A 144 3.05 -13.74 11.64
CA ASP A 144 4.21 -14.01 10.79
C ASP A 144 4.26 -13.14 9.52
N ASP A 145 3.31 -12.22 9.36
CA ASP A 145 3.15 -11.42 8.15
C ASP A 145 3.24 -9.92 8.43
N PHE A 146 3.77 -9.17 7.47
CA PHE A 146 3.50 -7.75 7.35
C PHE A 146 2.05 -7.53 6.90
N ILE A 147 1.42 -6.47 7.38
CA ILE A 147 0.05 -6.07 6.97
C ILE A 147 -0.05 -5.63 5.50
N GLY A 148 1.07 -5.45 4.84
CA GLY A 148 1.19 -5.06 3.43
C GLY A 148 2.58 -5.33 2.89
N LEU A 149 2.90 -4.76 1.74
CA LEU A 149 4.21 -4.90 1.11
C LEU A 149 5.25 -3.98 1.77
N ALA A 150 6.22 -4.55 2.45
CA ALA A 150 7.39 -3.84 2.94
C ALA A 150 8.51 -3.85 1.89
N LEU A 151 9.08 -2.68 1.59
CA LEU A 151 10.15 -2.52 0.62
C LEU A 151 11.34 -1.80 1.28
N ASP A 152 12.50 -2.44 1.24
CA ASP A 152 13.77 -1.88 1.68
C ASP A 152 14.66 -1.61 0.46
N ASP A 153 14.43 -0.50 -0.19
CA ASP A 153 15.20 -0.13 -1.40
C ASP A 153 16.57 0.46 -1.07
N VAL A 154 16.87 0.70 0.19
CA VAL A 154 18.17 1.17 0.67
C VAL A 154 19.16 0.00 0.77
N ASN A 155 18.77 -1.08 1.45
CA ASN A 155 19.66 -2.20 1.75
C ASN A 155 19.40 -3.42 0.86
N GLU A 156 18.17 -3.59 0.36
CA GLU A 156 17.73 -4.75 -0.39
C GLU A 156 17.06 -4.37 -1.72
N SER A 157 17.60 -3.37 -2.42
CA SER A 157 17.08 -2.92 -3.72
C SER A 157 17.06 -4.02 -4.78
N ASP A 158 17.96 -4.97 -4.69
CA ASP A 158 18.03 -6.17 -5.54
C ASP A 158 16.81 -7.10 -5.37
N LYS A 159 16.10 -7.00 -4.24
CA LYS A 159 14.90 -7.81 -3.95
C LYS A 159 13.59 -7.08 -4.29
N SER A 160 13.61 -5.77 -4.47
CA SER A 160 12.40 -4.96 -4.64
C SER A 160 11.57 -5.38 -5.87
N GLU A 161 12.21 -5.64 -7.00
CA GLU A 161 11.53 -6.05 -8.24
C GLU A 161 10.76 -7.36 -8.06
N ALA A 162 11.40 -8.38 -7.48
CA ALA A 162 10.78 -9.68 -7.24
C ALA A 162 9.66 -9.59 -6.20
N ARG A 163 9.84 -8.80 -5.14
CA ARG A 163 8.82 -8.57 -4.12
C ARG A 163 7.57 -7.91 -4.72
N ILE A 164 7.76 -6.92 -5.57
CA ILE A 164 6.66 -6.23 -6.27
C ILE A 164 5.96 -7.18 -7.23
N ALA A 165 6.70 -7.94 -8.04
CA ALA A 165 6.12 -8.87 -9.01
C ALA A 165 5.28 -9.96 -8.33
N ASN A 166 5.78 -10.54 -7.25
CA ASN A 166 5.05 -11.54 -6.47
C ASN A 166 3.82 -10.95 -5.80
N TRP A 167 3.94 -9.75 -5.25
CA TRP A 167 2.83 -9.08 -4.60
C TRP A 167 1.72 -8.71 -5.59
N ALA A 168 2.07 -8.28 -6.81
CA ALA A 168 1.11 -7.99 -7.86
C ALA A 168 0.25 -9.22 -8.20
N LYS A 169 0.87 -10.39 -8.32
CA LYS A 169 0.13 -11.65 -8.54
C LYS A 169 -0.79 -11.99 -7.38
N GLN A 170 -0.32 -11.78 -6.15
CA GLN A 170 -1.11 -11.98 -4.94
C GLN A 170 -2.32 -11.04 -4.90
N ILE A 171 -2.13 -9.75 -5.19
CA ILE A 171 -3.21 -8.76 -5.25
C ILE A 171 -4.26 -9.15 -6.29
N GLU A 172 -3.85 -9.56 -7.49
CA GLU A 172 -4.77 -10.01 -8.54
C GLU A 172 -5.64 -11.19 -8.08
N ALA A 173 -5.06 -12.13 -7.34
CA ALA A 173 -5.80 -13.27 -6.79
C ALA A 173 -6.75 -12.86 -5.64
N GLU A 174 -6.30 -11.98 -4.75
CA GLU A 174 -7.06 -11.59 -3.54
C GLU A 174 -8.14 -10.55 -3.81
N MET A 175 -8.04 -9.79 -4.91
CA MET A 175 -9.08 -8.83 -5.28
C MET A 175 -10.25 -9.46 -6.05
N ALA A 176 -10.12 -10.70 -6.45
CA ALA A 176 -11.16 -11.42 -7.20
C ALA A 176 -12.44 -11.64 -6.36
#